data_2d02150092772c5a222da1d4ba87a681
#
_entry.id   2d02150092772c5a222da1d4ba87a681
#
_cell.length_a   1.000
_cell.length_b   1.000
_cell.length_c   1.000
_cell.angle_alpha   90.00
_cell.angle_beta   90.00
_cell.angle_gamma   90.00
#
_symmetry.space_group_name_H-M   'P 1'
#
loop_
_entity.id
_entity.type
_entity.pdbx_description
1 polymer ?
#
loop_
_entity_poly.entity_id
_entity_poly.type
_entity_poly.pdbx_seq_one_letter_code
_entity_poly.pdbx_strand_id
1 'polypeptide(L)'
;MKTNTLLKQIRQEHASAFTHSGKFHADDVFSAALLLYLNPEITITRGNKVPEDFEGIIFDIGRGQYDHHQKDSRIRENGVAYAALGLLWEALGAEILGEELAQKFDEAFVQPLDNNDNTGEKNELAALIGNFNPTWDASGSNDEAFFQAVSVAGMILENKFERYLGNERADRRVEEILEAHERALQSGEKTENEAKILILPEFVPCQKRLSETEIAFVIFPSNRGGYCIQPQKKEYSLNYKCSFPSEWLGLENEELQKETGLVSAGFCHKGGFLLTTGTLEDAVKACEISLAEYREEPVLVNFGGGAAADKLLGKLPGLQTARIIHMDYAELPELELHGSYGEVVMEKQEWKAFVKTQVKQILKYKPEAVYVADHMFAGYPVVHALRKKHIPVLTMVEKDGQKLLVKIPSGS
;
A
#
# COMPACT_ATOMS: atom_id res chain seq x y z
N MET A 1 -13.94 -11.66 -28.61
CA MET A 1 -13.44 -10.37 -28.11
C MET A 1 -14.00 -9.25 -28.98
N LYS A 2 -14.77 -8.31 -28.42
CA LYS A 2 -15.12 -7.08 -29.15
C LYS A 2 -13.82 -6.29 -29.32
N THR A 3 -13.41 -6.03 -30.54
CA THR A 3 -12.18 -5.29 -30.81
C THR A 3 -12.36 -3.84 -30.31
N ASN A 4 -11.47 -3.38 -29.45
CA ASN A 4 -11.53 -2.03 -28.91
C ASN A 4 -11.32 -0.99 -30.04
N THR A 5 -12.39 -0.30 -30.40
CA THR A 5 -12.39 0.65 -31.53
C THR A 5 -11.46 1.84 -31.25
N LEU A 6 -11.40 2.32 -30.00
CA LEU A 6 -10.51 3.41 -29.59
C LEU A 6 -9.04 3.00 -29.74
N LEU A 7 -8.66 1.80 -29.27
CA LEU A 7 -7.29 1.32 -29.39
C LEU A 7 -6.85 1.20 -30.87
N LYS A 8 -7.77 0.78 -31.77
CA LYS A 8 -7.50 0.78 -33.21
C LYS A 8 -7.27 2.18 -33.75
N GLN A 9 -8.09 3.14 -33.33
CA GLN A 9 -7.95 4.54 -33.76
C GLN A 9 -6.63 5.13 -33.27
N ILE A 10 -6.22 4.85 -32.01
CA ILE A 10 -4.93 5.29 -31.45
C ILE A 10 -3.76 4.72 -32.26
N ARG A 11 -3.83 3.47 -32.70
CA ARG A 11 -2.72 2.76 -33.40
C ARG A 11 -2.70 2.96 -34.90
N GLN A 12 -3.57 3.83 -35.45
CA GLN A 12 -3.53 4.15 -36.88
C GLN A 12 -2.28 4.97 -37.23
N GLU A 13 -1.83 4.84 -38.45
CA GLU A 13 -0.85 5.75 -39.04
C GLU A 13 -1.42 7.17 -39.05
N HIS A 14 -0.65 8.17 -38.60
CA HIS A 14 -1.09 9.55 -38.44
C HIS A 14 -2.25 9.76 -37.44
N ALA A 15 -2.38 8.91 -36.43
CA ALA A 15 -3.34 9.13 -35.36
C ALA A 15 -3.19 10.54 -34.75
N SER A 16 -4.32 11.18 -34.45
CA SER A 16 -4.34 12.52 -33.87
C SER A 16 -5.28 12.60 -32.69
N ALA A 17 -4.95 13.48 -31.74
CA ALA A 17 -5.78 13.78 -30.58
C ALA A 17 -5.86 15.30 -30.36
N PHE A 18 -6.93 15.73 -29.72
CA PHE A 18 -7.19 17.14 -29.43
C PHE A 18 -7.68 17.32 -28.01
N THR A 19 -7.11 18.33 -27.33
CA THR A 19 -7.56 18.74 -26.00
C THR A 19 -7.57 20.28 -25.87
N HIS A 20 -8.04 20.79 -24.74
CA HIS A 20 -8.10 22.22 -24.50
C HIS A 20 -6.70 22.87 -24.38
N SER A 21 -6.61 24.17 -24.71
CA SER A 21 -5.42 25.00 -24.49
C SER A 21 -5.50 25.76 -23.14
N GLY A 22 -4.46 26.51 -22.84
CA GLY A 22 -4.37 27.32 -21.63
C GLY A 22 -3.87 26.53 -20.44
N LYS A 23 -4.40 26.85 -19.26
CA LYS A 23 -4.01 26.11 -18.02
C LYS A 23 -4.43 24.66 -18.11
N PHE A 24 -3.51 23.76 -17.78
CA PHE A 24 -3.75 22.31 -17.80
C PHE A 24 -3.77 21.74 -16.38
N HIS A 25 -4.40 20.57 -16.24
CA HIS A 25 -4.57 19.84 -15.01
C HIS A 25 -3.90 18.46 -15.12
N ALA A 26 -4.02 17.64 -14.07
CA ALA A 26 -3.41 16.31 -14.10
C ALA A 26 -4.16 15.35 -15.03
N ASP A 27 -5.46 15.49 -15.17
CA ASP A 27 -6.29 14.57 -15.95
C ASP A 27 -6.04 14.69 -17.46
N ASP A 28 -5.97 15.92 -18.03
CA ASP A 28 -5.62 16.11 -19.44
C ASP A 28 -4.16 15.76 -19.73
N VAL A 29 -3.23 16.04 -18.80
CA VAL A 29 -1.82 15.65 -18.92
C VAL A 29 -1.64 14.14 -18.91
N PHE A 30 -2.25 13.41 -17.95
CA PHE A 30 -2.19 11.96 -17.90
C PHE A 30 -2.98 11.30 -19.04
N SER A 31 -4.05 11.92 -19.52
CA SER A 31 -4.77 11.49 -20.72
C SER A 31 -3.86 11.53 -21.95
N ALA A 32 -3.17 12.63 -22.16
CA ALA A 32 -2.19 12.77 -23.25
C ALA A 32 -1.06 11.75 -23.12
N ALA A 33 -0.51 11.59 -21.91
CA ALA A 33 0.53 10.61 -21.64
C ALA A 33 0.08 9.17 -21.89
N LEU A 34 -1.16 8.81 -21.56
CA LEU A 34 -1.75 7.49 -21.84
C LEU A 34 -1.86 7.22 -23.35
N LEU A 35 -2.29 8.20 -24.13
CA LEU A 35 -2.35 8.08 -25.58
C LEU A 35 -0.97 7.90 -26.20
N LEU A 36 0.03 8.69 -25.77
CA LEU A 36 1.43 8.55 -26.20
C LEU A 36 2.07 7.22 -25.77
N TYR A 37 1.71 6.68 -24.61
CA TYR A 37 2.14 5.34 -24.21
C TYR A 37 1.66 4.25 -25.18
N LEU A 38 0.44 4.38 -25.71
CA LEU A 38 -0.13 3.41 -26.65
C LEU A 38 0.32 3.62 -28.10
N ASN A 39 0.65 4.86 -28.46
CA ASN A 39 1.20 5.24 -29.76
C ASN A 39 2.11 6.46 -29.61
N PRO A 40 3.46 6.29 -29.56
CA PRO A 40 4.40 7.41 -29.46
C PRO A 40 4.35 8.41 -30.63
N GLU A 41 3.78 8.01 -31.76
CA GLU A 41 3.70 8.84 -32.98
C GLU A 41 2.36 9.62 -33.06
N ILE A 42 1.46 9.47 -32.09
CA ILE A 42 0.20 10.20 -32.08
C ILE A 42 0.44 11.71 -31.94
N THR A 43 -0.17 12.50 -32.82
CA THR A 43 -0.06 13.96 -32.75
C THR A 43 -1.11 14.54 -31.83
N ILE A 44 -0.70 15.19 -30.73
CA ILE A 44 -1.63 15.85 -29.81
C ILE A 44 -1.62 17.35 -30.06
N THR A 45 -2.81 17.90 -30.36
CA THR A 45 -3.03 19.32 -30.59
C THR A 45 -3.85 19.91 -29.46
N ARG A 46 -3.53 21.15 -29.06
CA ARG A 46 -4.26 21.89 -28.04
C ARG A 46 -4.94 23.13 -28.66
N GLY A 47 -6.15 23.44 -28.20
CA GLY A 47 -6.86 24.60 -28.70
C GLY A 47 -8.09 24.98 -27.87
N ASN A 48 -8.63 26.18 -28.10
CA ASN A 48 -9.81 26.68 -27.38
C ASN A 48 -11.14 26.10 -27.90
N LYS A 49 -11.13 25.52 -29.09
CA LYS A 49 -12.30 24.96 -29.76
C LYS A 49 -11.83 23.82 -30.67
N VAL A 50 -12.56 22.74 -30.67
CA VAL A 50 -12.32 21.59 -31.57
C VAL A 50 -12.65 22.06 -33.01
N PRO A 51 -11.75 21.88 -34.02
CA PRO A 51 -12.04 22.12 -35.40
C PRO A 51 -13.23 21.28 -35.89
N GLU A 52 -14.06 21.84 -36.77
CA GLU A 52 -15.29 21.17 -37.23
C GLU A 52 -15.02 19.89 -38.06
N ASP A 53 -13.85 19.86 -38.69
CA ASP A 53 -13.37 18.74 -39.52
C ASP A 53 -12.36 17.80 -38.80
N PHE A 54 -12.26 17.90 -37.46
CA PHE A 54 -11.34 17.07 -36.70
C PHE A 54 -11.90 15.66 -36.51
N GLU A 55 -11.21 14.65 -37.05
CA GLU A 55 -11.61 13.25 -37.00
C GLU A 55 -10.83 12.41 -35.97
N GLY A 56 -9.95 13.02 -35.19
CA GLY A 56 -9.12 12.35 -34.17
C GLY A 56 -9.83 12.10 -32.86
N ILE A 57 -9.04 11.75 -31.83
CA ILE A 57 -9.52 11.52 -30.47
C ILE A 57 -9.66 12.85 -29.78
N ILE A 58 -10.85 13.16 -29.28
CA ILE A 58 -11.11 14.40 -28.53
C ILE A 58 -11.29 14.04 -27.06
N PHE A 59 -10.51 14.69 -26.17
CA PHE A 59 -10.58 14.46 -24.73
C PHE A 59 -10.51 15.80 -23.97
N ASP A 60 -11.18 15.84 -22.84
CA ASP A 60 -11.27 16.96 -21.92
C ASP A 60 -11.74 18.28 -22.57
N ILE A 61 -12.44 18.20 -23.66
CA ILE A 61 -13.07 19.31 -24.39
C ILE A 61 -14.12 18.76 -25.37
N GLY A 62 -15.05 19.63 -25.80
CA GLY A 62 -15.95 19.33 -26.92
C GLY A 62 -17.20 18.59 -26.55
N ARG A 63 -17.42 18.24 -25.28
CA ARG A 63 -18.59 17.53 -24.74
C ARG A 63 -18.85 16.19 -25.40
N GLY A 64 -17.76 15.54 -25.84
CA GLY A 64 -17.79 14.21 -26.43
C GLY A 64 -17.64 13.07 -25.42
N GLN A 65 -17.30 11.89 -25.92
CA GLN A 65 -17.21 10.66 -25.14
C GLN A 65 -16.15 10.71 -24.02
N TYR A 66 -15.04 11.43 -24.20
CA TYR A 66 -13.92 11.53 -23.27
C TYR A 66 -13.81 12.96 -22.68
N ASP A 67 -14.94 13.62 -22.53
CA ASP A 67 -15.08 14.91 -21.85
C ASP A 67 -16.07 14.78 -20.70
N HIS A 68 -15.84 15.46 -19.60
CA HIS A 68 -16.65 15.38 -18.38
C HIS A 68 -17.34 16.70 -18.00
N HIS A 69 -17.22 17.75 -18.80
CA HIS A 69 -17.76 19.08 -18.53
C HIS A 69 -19.26 19.26 -18.80
N GLN A 70 -19.96 18.19 -19.21
CA GLN A 70 -21.41 18.19 -19.42
C GLN A 70 -22.17 17.93 -18.12
N LYS A 71 -23.46 18.34 -18.07
CA LYS A 71 -24.32 18.18 -16.87
C LYS A 71 -24.59 16.72 -16.50
N ASP A 72 -24.57 15.84 -17.47
CA ASP A 72 -24.79 14.40 -17.37
C ASP A 72 -23.45 13.62 -17.36
N SER A 73 -22.39 14.23 -16.80
CA SER A 73 -21.10 13.58 -16.64
C SER A 73 -21.24 12.25 -15.88
N ARG A 74 -20.48 11.26 -16.31
CA ARG A 74 -20.56 9.90 -15.78
C ARG A 74 -19.98 9.81 -14.37
N ILE A 75 -20.60 8.97 -13.53
CA ILE A 75 -20.20 8.71 -12.16
C ILE A 75 -20.03 7.20 -11.99
N ARG A 76 -18.97 6.76 -11.32
CA ARG A 76 -18.74 5.36 -10.97
C ARG A 76 -19.74 4.88 -9.92
N GLU A 77 -19.94 3.59 -9.79
CA GLU A 77 -20.84 3.00 -8.79
C GLU A 77 -20.52 3.42 -7.34
N ASN A 78 -19.24 3.69 -7.05
CA ASN A 78 -18.78 4.15 -5.74
C ASN A 78 -18.94 5.68 -5.53
N GLY A 79 -19.53 6.39 -6.48
CA GLY A 79 -19.82 7.83 -6.38
C GLY A 79 -18.69 8.75 -6.88
N VAL A 80 -17.55 8.23 -7.32
CA VAL A 80 -16.46 9.04 -7.88
C VAL A 80 -16.79 9.41 -9.32
N ALA A 81 -16.88 10.71 -9.63
CA ALA A 81 -17.11 11.19 -10.99
C ALA A 81 -15.88 10.91 -11.87
N TYR A 82 -16.13 10.60 -13.15
CA TYR A 82 -15.06 10.49 -14.12
C TYR A 82 -14.54 11.89 -14.52
N ALA A 83 -13.23 12.00 -14.73
CA ALA A 83 -12.62 13.04 -15.54
C ALA A 83 -12.15 12.43 -16.88
N ALA A 84 -11.48 13.20 -17.73
CA ALA A 84 -11.05 12.72 -19.05
C ALA A 84 -10.14 11.48 -18.95
N LEU A 85 -9.22 11.46 -17.97
CA LEU A 85 -8.35 10.31 -17.71
C LEU A 85 -9.16 9.05 -17.40
N GLY A 86 -10.14 9.14 -16.50
CA GLY A 86 -10.97 8.00 -16.11
C GLY A 86 -11.79 7.44 -17.26
N LEU A 87 -12.34 8.32 -18.13
CA LEU A 87 -13.09 7.92 -19.32
C LEU A 87 -12.21 7.18 -20.33
N LEU A 88 -10.97 7.63 -20.54
CA LEU A 88 -10.00 6.94 -21.40
C LEU A 88 -9.53 5.64 -20.76
N TRP A 89 -9.29 5.64 -19.44
CA TRP A 89 -8.84 4.47 -18.71
C TRP A 89 -9.88 3.34 -18.73
N GLU A 90 -11.15 3.64 -18.56
CA GLU A 90 -12.23 2.66 -18.66
C GLU A 90 -12.22 1.96 -20.03
N ALA A 91 -11.90 2.69 -21.10
CA ALA A 91 -11.85 2.12 -22.44
C ALA A 91 -10.56 1.37 -22.76
N LEU A 92 -9.45 1.68 -22.12
CA LEU A 92 -8.10 1.24 -22.52
C LEU A 92 -7.38 0.42 -21.45
N GLY A 93 -7.75 0.57 -20.18
CA GLY A 93 -7.02 -0.01 -19.06
C GLY A 93 -6.89 -1.53 -19.14
N ALA A 94 -7.96 -2.22 -19.50
CA ALA A 94 -7.96 -3.67 -19.65
C ALA A 94 -7.04 -4.18 -20.78
N GLU A 95 -6.84 -3.39 -21.82
CA GLU A 95 -5.91 -3.71 -22.92
C GLU A 95 -4.44 -3.54 -22.53
N ILE A 96 -4.17 -2.77 -21.47
CA ILE A 96 -2.82 -2.48 -20.97
C ILE A 96 -2.43 -3.45 -19.84
N LEU A 97 -3.32 -3.63 -18.85
CA LEU A 97 -3.03 -4.37 -17.62
C LEU A 97 -3.86 -5.64 -17.44
N GLY A 98 -4.85 -5.91 -18.31
CA GLY A 98 -5.90 -6.90 -18.05
C GLY A 98 -6.97 -6.36 -17.10
N GLU A 99 -8.14 -6.99 -17.06
CA GLU A 99 -9.32 -6.46 -16.36
C GLU A 99 -9.08 -6.24 -14.86
N GLU A 100 -8.52 -7.23 -14.15
CA GLU A 100 -8.33 -7.17 -12.70
C GLU A 100 -7.32 -6.09 -12.28
N LEU A 101 -6.16 -6.02 -12.94
CA LEU A 101 -5.14 -5.00 -12.60
C LEU A 101 -5.58 -3.61 -13.06
N ALA A 102 -6.34 -3.50 -14.15
CA ALA A 102 -6.90 -2.24 -14.61
C ALA A 102 -7.88 -1.66 -13.60
N GLN A 103 -8.73 -2.48 -12.98
CA GLN A 103 -9.62 -2.04 -11.90
C GLN A 103 -8.82 -1.58 -10.67
N LYS A 104 -7.83 -2.36 -10.23
CA LYS A 104 -6.96 -1.97 -9.09
C LYS A 104 -6.20 -0.67 -9.36
N PHE A 105 -5.77 -0.46 -10.60
CA PHE A 105 -5.10 0.78 -11.00
C PHE A 105 -6.08 1.96 -11.06
N ASP A 106 -7.31 1.76 -11.54
CA ASP A 106 -8.37 2.77 -11.51
C ASP A 106 -8.59 3.26 -10.07
N GLU A 107 -8.86 2.35 -9.14
CA GLU A 107 -9.13 2.68 -7.74
C GLU A 107 -7.95 3.38 -7.04
N ALA A 108 -6.71 2.92 -7.30
CA ALA A 108 -5.54 3.41 -6.59
C ALA A 108 -4.88 4.65 -7.21
N PHE A 109 -5.11 4.91 -8.49
CA PHE A 109 -4.40 5.97 -9.22
C PHE A 109 -5.32 6.90 -10.01
N VAL A 110 -6.23 6.37 -10.82
CA VAL A 110 -7.06 7.17 -11.71
C VAL A 110 -8.14 7.91 -10.93
N GLN A 111 -8.91 7.20 -10.10
CA GLN A 111 -9.98 7.82 -9.30
C GLN A 111 -9.53 8.97 -8.42
N PRO A 112 -8.38 8.91 -7.71
CA PRO A 112 -7.86 10.05 -6.96
C PRO A 112 -7.55 11.29 -7.82
N LEU A 113 -7.15 11.10 -9.08
CA LEU A 113 -6.90 12.19 -10.03
C LEU A 113 -8.22 12.75 -10.57
N ASP A 114 -9.14 11.90 -11.00
CA ASP A 114 -10.49 12.29 -11.41
C ASP A 114 -11.23 13.06 -10.31
N ASN A 115 -11.12 12.59 -9.06
CA ASN A 115 -11.75 13.25 -7.92
C ASN A 115 -11.11 14.63 -7.63
N ASN A 116 -9.78 14.73 -7.75
CA ASN A 116 -9.11 16.02 -7.64
C ASN A 116 -9.63 17.03 -8.68
N ASP A 117 -9.76 16.60 -9.93
CA ASP A 117 -10.20 17.46 -11.02
C ASP A 117 -11.66 17.91 -10.82
N ASN A 118 -12.56 16.99 -10.51
CA ASN A 118 -13.98 17.28 -10.33
C ASN A 118 -14.33 18.08 -9.06
N THR A 119 -13.54 17.94 -7.98
CA THR A 119 -13.91 18.46 -6.64
C THR A 119 -12.91 19.44 -6.05
N GLY A 120 -11.70 19.50 -6.58
CA GLY A 120 -10.57 20.22 -5.98
C GLY A 120 -9.99 19.55 -4.72
N GLU A 121 -10.37 18.30 -4.40
CA GLU A 121 -9.77 17.58 -3.30
C GLU A 121 -8.26 17.45 -3.49
N LYS A 122 -7.48 17.62 -2.41
CA LYS A 122 -6.02 17.66 -2.49
C LYS A 122 -5.43 16.33 -2.96
N ASN A 123 -4.70 16.39 -4.05
CA ASN A 123 -3.88 15.32 -4.58
C ASN A 123 -2.46 15.84 -4.82
N GLU A 124 -1.45 15.22 -4.17
CA GLU A 124 -0.06 15.69 -4.25
C GLU A 124 0.51 15.54 -5.67
N LEU A 125 0.14 14.49 -6.37
CA LEU A 125 0.60 14.27 -7.74
C LEU A 125 -0.02 15.29 -8.71
N ALA A 126 -1.33 15.56 -8.57
CA ALA A 126 -2.00 16.58 -9.35
C ALA A 126 -1.39 17.98 -9.10
N ALA A 127 -1.05 18.29 -7.86
CA ALA A 127 -0.36 19.54 -7.51
C ALA A 127 1.03 19.63 -8.14
N LEU A 128 1.80 18.53 -8.17
CA LEU A 128 3.11 18.48 -8.84
C LEU A 128 2.99 18.71 -10.34
N ILE A 129 2.04 18.07 -11.00
CA ILE A 129 1.77 18.28 -12.43
C ILE A 129 1.32 19.72 -12.68
N GLY A 130 0.44 20.25 -11.82
CA GLY A 130 -0.03 21.62 -11.91
C GLY A 130 1.07 22.68 -11.79
N ASN A 131 2.19 22.38 -11.12
CA ASN A 131 3.35 23.28 -11.01
C ASN A 131 4.12 23.46 -12.30
N PHE A 132 3.87 22.66 -13.34
CA PHE A 132 4.42 22.89 -14.68
C PHE A 132 3.74 24.04 -15.40
N ASN A 133 2.51 24.43 -15.01
CA ASN A 133 1.88 25.61 -15.60
C ASN A 133 2.77 26.85 -15.40
N PRO A 134 2.97 27.67 -16.45
CA PRO A 134 3.69 28.92 -16.31
C PRO A 134 3.09 29.79 -15.20
N THR A 135 3.93 30.55 -14.50
CA THR A 135 3.46 31.56 -13.54
C THR A 135 2.71 32.67 -14.26
N TRP A 136 1.84 33.36 -13.55
CA TRP A 136 0.96 34.39 -14.12
C TRP A 136 1.72 35.54 -14.86
N ASP A 137 2.98 35.74 -14.51
CA ASP A 137 3.89 36.78 -15.06
C ASP A 137 4.92 36.21 -16.05
N ALA A 138 4.85 34.91 -16.36
CA ALA A 138 5.75 34.29 -17.33
C ALA A 138 5.30 34.56 -18.77
N SER A 139 6.29 34.69 -19.66
CA SER A 139 6.06 34.84 -21.12
C SER A 139 6.16 33.50 -21.89
N GLY A 140 6.21 32.38 -21.20
CA GLY A 140 6.37 31.04 -21.77
C GLY A 140 5.11 30.52 -22.47
N SER A 141 5.29 29.53 -23.33
CA SER A 141 4.19 28.84 -23.99
C SER A 141 3.58 27.81 -23.06
N ASN A 142 2.25 27.86 -22.83
CA ASN A 142 1.53 26.84 -22.09
C ASN A 142 1.63 25.45 -22.74
N ASP A 143 1.82 25.38 -24.07
CA ASP A 143 1.92 24.14 -24.79
C ASP A 143 3.28 23.44 -24.56
N GLU A 144 4.38 24.21 -24.52
CA GLU A 144 5.69 23.65 -24.15
C GLU A 144 5.67 23.10 -22.73
N ALA A 145 5.12 23.84 -21.78
CA ALA A 145 4.97 23.41 -20.40
C ALA A 145 4.07 22.17 -20.26
N PHE A 146 2.98 22.10 -21.04
CA PHE A 146 2.11 20.94 -21.11
C PHE A 146 2.87 19.69 -21.56
N PHE A 147 3.61 19.74 -22.66
CA PHE A 147 4.37 18.57 -23.13
C PHE A 147 5.53 18.19 -22.22
N GLN A 148 6.10 19.10 -21.46
CA GLN A 148 7.03 18.77 -20.38
C GLN A 148 6.32 17.98 -19.27
N ALA A 149 5.14 18.42 -18.84
CA ALA A 149 4.34 17.70 -17.85
C ALA A 149 3.91 16.33 -18.38
N VAL A 150 3.49 16.22 -19.64
CA VAL A 150 3.13 14.96 -20.31
C VAL A 150 4.31 13.98 -20.33
N SER A 151 5.52 14.46 -20.58
CA SER A 151 6.73 13.60 -20.55
C SER A 151 6.97 13.01 -19.16
N VAL A 152 6.77 13.81 -18.10
CA VAL A 152 6.88 13.34 -16.71
C VAL A 152 5.75 12.36 -16.38
N ALA A 153 4.52 12.65 -16.78
CA ALA A 153 3.37 11.77 -16.58
C ALA A 153 3.56 10.41 -17.30
N GLY A 154 4.14 10.42 -18.50
CA GLY A 154 4.50 9.21 -19.27
C GLY A 154 5.45 8.32 -18.49
N MET A 155 6.56 8.87 -17.97
CA MET A 155 7.49 8.12 -17.12
C MET A 155 6.81 7.54 -15.88
N ILE A 156 5.88 8.27 -15.27
CA ILE A 156 5.12 7.78 -14.09
C ILE A 156 4.24 6.61 -14.49
N LEU A 157 3.49 6.70 -15.60
CA LEU A 157 2.61 5.62 -16.08
C LEU A 157 3.39 4.36 -16.43
N GLU A 158 4.47 4.49 -17.21
CA GLU A 158 5.34 3.36 -17.59
C GLU A 158 5.86 2.60 -16.37
N ASN A 159 6.42 3.31 -15.40
CA ASN A 159 6.95 2.71 -14.18
C ASN A 159 5.85 2.06 -13.33
N LYS A 160 4.66 2.67 -13.28
CA LYS A 160 3.52 2.10 -12.56
C LYS A 160 3.01 0.83 -13.25
N PHE A 161 2.83 0.84 -14.56
CA PHE A 161 2.38 -0.32 -15.33
C PHE A 161 3.36 -1.48 -15.18
N GLU A 162 4.66 -1.22 -15.38
CA GLU A 162 5.69 -2.24 -15.20
C GLU A 162 5.69 -2.82 -13.77
N ARG A 163 5.44 -1.98 -12.75
CA ARG A 163 5.35 -2.46 -11.37
C ARG A 163 4.12 -3.36 -11.15
N TYR A 164 2.95 -3.02 -11.70
CA TYR A 164 1.75 -3.86 -11.62
C TYR A 164 1.96 -5.20 -12.31
N LEU A 165 2.46 -5.19 -13.54
CA LEU A 165 2.76 -6.39 -14.31
C LEU A 165 3.90 -7.21 -13.66
N GLY A 166 4.91 -6.55 -13.12
CA GLY A 166 6.00 -7.19 -12.39
C GLY A 166 5.53 -7.91 -11.13
N ASN A 167 4.63 -7.30 -10.38
CA ASN A 167 4.03 -7.95 -9.21
C ASN A 167 3.18 -9.17 -9.60
N GLU A 168 2.42 -9.10 -10.68
CA GLU A 168 1.65 -10.25 -11.18
C GLU A 168 2.56 -11.40 -11.62
N ARG A 169 3.68 -11.08 -12.32
CA ARG A 169 4.70 -12.09 -12.65
C ARG A 169 5.31 -12.72 -11.40
N ALA A 170 5.57 -11.91 -10.37
CA ALA A 170 6.07 -12.39 -9.09
C ALA A 170 5.06 -13.30 -8.38
N ASP A 171 3.80 -12.91 -8.32
CA ASP A 171 2.73 -13.70 -7.70
C ASP A 171 2.60 -15.08 -8.38
N ARG A 172 2.61 -15.14 -9.71
CA ARG A 172 2.61 -16.42 -10.47
C ARG A 172 3.85 -17.27 -10.17
N ARG A 173 5.02 -16.63 -10.12
CA ARG A 173 6.27 -17.34 -9.82
C ARG A 173 6.28 -17.91 -8.41
N VAL A 174 5.78 -17.18 -7.44
CA VAL A 174 5.64 -17.64 -6.05
C VAL A 174 4.66 -18.83 -5.96
N GLU A 175 3.55 -18.79 -6.71
CA GLU A 175 2.58 -19.88 -6.76
C GLU A 175 3.21 -21.18 -7.26
N GLU A 176 3.95 -21.13 -8.39
CA GLU A 176 4.68 -22.30 -8.92
C GLU A 176 5.64 -22.90 -7.89
N ILE A 177 6.34 -22.04 -7.13
CA ILE A 177 7.29 -22.47 -6.10
C ILE A 177 6.56 -23.08 -4.90
N LEU A 178 5.42 -22.50 -4.48
CA LEU A 178 4.59 -23.05 -3.41
C LEU A 178 4.02 -24.42 -3.76
N GLU A 179 3.49 -24.58 -4.97
CA GLU A 179 3.01 -25.88 -5.44
C GLU A 179 4.13 -26.96 -5.45
N ALA A 180 5.35 -26.57 -5.85
CA ALA A 180 6.49 -27.47 -5.81
C ALA A 180 6.89 -27.82 -4.36
N HIS A 181 6.85 -26.84 -3.46
CA HIS A 181 7.11 -27.01 -2.03
C HIS A 181 6.08 -27.97 -1.39
N GLU A 182 4.79 -27.78 -1.67
CA GLU A 182 3.72 -28.64 -1.18
C GLU A 182 3.84 -30.08 -1.70
N ARG A 183 4.18 -30.27 -2.98
CA ARG A 183 4.44 -31.60 -3.54
C ARG A 183 5.60 -32.30 -2.83
N ALA A 184 6.69 -31.60 -2.53
CA ALA A 184 7.83 -32.15 -1.81
C ALA A 184 7.51 -32.53 -0.35
N LEU A 185 6.59 -31.82 0.29
CA LEU A 185 6.06 -32.17 1.61
C LEU A 185 5.19 -33.44 1.56
N GLN A 186 4.30 -33.53 0.59
CA GLN A 186 3.40 -34.68 0.41
C GLN A 186 4.15 -35.96 0.04
N SER A 187 5.26 -35.87 -0.68
CA SER A 187 6.13 -37.02 -1.02
C SER A 187 7.04 -37.46 0.13
N GLY A 188 7.10 -36.68 1.22
CA GLY A 188 7.99 -36.96 2.36
C GLY A 188 9.46 -36.59 2.10
N GLU A 189 9.74 -35.83 1.05
CA GLU A 189 11.09 -35.32 0.77
C GLU A 189 11.50 -34.21 1.74
N LYS A 190 10.52 -33.59 2.42
CA LYS A 190 10.72 -32.51 3.41
C LYS A 190 10.13 -32.87 4.76
N THR A 191 10.80 -32.40 5.80
CA THR A 191 10.38 -32.54 7.20
C THR A 191 9.34 -31.50 7.59
N GLU A 192 8.69 -31.63 8.75
CA GLU A 192 7.73 -30.67 9.29
C GLU A 192 8.37 -29.28 9.55
N ASN A 193 9.63 -29.23 9.95
CA ASN A 193 10.35 -27.97 10.12
C ASN A 193 10.64 -27.30 8.77
N GLU A 194 11.04 -28.07 7.77
CA GLU A 194 11.25 -27.59 6.40
C GLU A 194 9.96 -27.11 5.74
N ALA A 195 8.80 -27.55 6.22
CA ALA A 195 7.49 -27.03 5.78
C ALA A 195 7.33 -25.53 6.04
N LYS A 196 8.01 -24.99 7.04
CA LYS A 196 7.97 -23.57 7.41
C LYS A 196 9.07 -22.73 6.75
N ILE A 197 9.90 -23.34 5.90
CA ILE A 197 11.04 -22.71 5.24
C ILE A 197 10.87 -22.83 3.72
N LEU A 198 10.69 -21.69 3.03
CA LEU A 198 10.59 -21.65 1.58
C LEU A 198 11.93 -21.19 0.97
N ILE A 199 12.50 -22.02 0.10
CA ILE A 199 13.72 -21.69 -0.61
C ILE A 199 13.32 -21.21 -2.02
N LEU A 200 13.65 -19.97 -2.32
CA LEU A 200 13.45 -19.37 -3.64
C LEU A 200 14.72 -19.50 -4.48
N PRO A 201 14.64 -19.85 -5.76
CA PRO A 201 15.81 -19.91 -6.65
C PRO A 201 16.41 -18.53 -6.95
N GLU A 202 15.65 -17.48 -6.75
CA GLU A 202 15.98 -16.09 -6.96
C GLU A 202 15.15 -15.20 -6.03
N PHE A 203 15.50 -13.93 -5.87
CA PHE A 203 14.65 -13.00 -5.12
C PHE A 203 13.36 -12.73 -5.89
N VAL A 204 12.23 -13.07 -5.28
CA VAL A 204 10.88 -12.76 -5.78
C VAL A 204 10.09 -12.08 -4.65
N PRO A 205 9.43 -10.94 -4.89
CA PRO A 205 8.51 -10.35 -3.92
C PRO A 205 7.39 -11.33 -3.58
N CYS A 206 7.36 -11.84 -2.35
CA CYS A 206 6.45 -12.92 -1.95
C CYS A 206 5.66 -12.65 -0.66
N GLN A 207 5.99 -11.57 0.06
CA GLN A 207 5.48 -11.33 1.42
C GLN A 207 3.95 -11.31 1.50
N LYS A 208 3.27 -10.71 0.53
CA LYS A 208 1.81 -10.64 0.49
C LYS A 208 1.21 -12.04 0.33
N ARG A 209 1.74 -12.82 -0.61
CA ARG A 209 1.25 -14.18 -0.90
C ARG A 209 1.51 -15.14 0.26
N LEU A 210 2.66 -15.00 0.93
CA LEU A 210 3.04 -15.87 2.04
C LEU A 210 2.39 -15.51 3.37
N SER A 211 1.77 -14.33 3.51
CA SER A 211 1.13 -13.94 4.78
C SER A 211 0.04 -14.92 5.23
N GLU A 212 -0.68 -15.52 4.29
CA GLU A 212 -1.77 -16.47 4.52
C GLU A 212 -1.30 -17.93 4.65
N THR A 213 0.00 -18.22 4.51
CA THR A 213 0.57 -19.58 4.62
C THR A 213 1.24 -19.81 5.97
N GLU A 214 1.67 -21.04 6.26
CA GLU A 214 2.49 -21.36 7.43
C GLU A 214 3.99 -21.11 7.26
N ILE A 215 4.42 -20.65 6.07
CA ILE A 215 5.82 -20.32 5.80
C ILE A 215 6.29 -19.20 6.74
N ALA A 216 7.28 -19.51 7.57
CA ALA A 216 7.86 -18.58 8.55
C ALA A 216 9.10 -17.86 8.01
N PHE A 217 9.89 -18.53 7.17
CA PHE A 217 11.11 -18.00 6.60
C PHE A 217 11.18 -18.20 5.09
N VAL A 218 11.77 -17.22 4.41
CA VAL A 218 12.16 -17.34 3.00
C VAL A 218 13.66 -17.18 2.87
N ILE A 219 14.28 -18.11 2.12
CA ILE A 219 15.71 -18.09 1.80
C ILE A 219 15.84 -17.85 0.29
N PHE A 220 16.71 -16.93 -0.11
CA PHE A 220 17.02 -16.68 -1.52
C PHE A 220 18.48 -16.27 -1.71
N PRO A 221 19.08 -16.51 -2.91
CA PRO A 221 20.41 -16.07 -3.22
C PRO A 221 20.58 -14.56 -3.13
N SER A 222 21.65 -14.10 -2.51
CA SER A 222 21.99 -12.68 -2.43
C SER A 222 22.76 -12.26 -3.69
N ASN A 223 22.47 -11.08 -4.21
CA ASN A 223 23.25 -10.47 -5.31
C ASN A 223 24.68 -10.05 -4.89
N ARG A 224 24.98 -10.14 -3.58
CA ARG A 224 26.31 -9.89 -2.99
C ARG A 224 27.07 -11.19 -2.69
N GLY A 225 26.52 -12.33 -3.10
CA GLY A 225 27.01 -13.67 -2.75
C GLY A 225 26.37 -14.22 -1.49
N GLY A 226 26.31 -15.56 -1.37
CA GLY A 226 25.64 -16.25 -0.30
C GLY A 226 24.11 -16.14 -0.37
N TYR A 227 23.46 -16.21 0.79
CA TYR A 227 22.01 -16.28 0.91
C TYR A 227 21.47 -15.24 1.88
N CYS A 228 20.27 -14.74 1.57
CA CYS A 228 19.47 -13.91 2.44
C CYS A 228 18.33 -14.74 3.04
N ILE A 229 18.04 -14.50 4.31
CA ILE A 229 16.94 -15.11 5.06
C ILE A 229 16.02 -14.01 5.54
N GLN A 230 14.74 -14.08 5.20
CA GLN A 230 13.74 -13.10 5.62
C GLN A 230 12.59 -13.79 6.37
N PRO A 231 12.36 -13.42 7.64
CA PRO A 231 11.18 -13.89 8.37
C PRO A 231 9.91 -13.28 7.77
N GLN A 232 8.86 -14.09 7.68
CA GLN A 232 7.58 -13.69 7.12
C GLN A 232 6.66 -13.16 8.20
N LYS A 233 5.92 -12.09 7.86
CA LYS A 233 4.95 -11.50 8.78
C LYS A 233 3.67 -12.32 8.84
N LYS A 234 3.01 -12.27 10.00
CA LYS A 234 1.62 -12.71 10.14
C LYS A 234 0.70 -11.79 9.33
N GLU A 235 -0.40 -12.35 8.89
CA GLU A 235 -1.44 -11.59 8.20
C GLU A 235 -1.95 -10.44 9.10
N TYR A 236 -2.10 -9.25 8.52
CA TYR A 236 -2.55 -8.03 9.22
C TYR A 236 -1.82 -7.72 10.54
N SER A 237 -0.54 -8.10 10.65
CA SER A 237 0.27 -7.88 11.85
C SER A 237 1.63 -7.25 11.51
N LEU A 238 2.22 -6.56 12.49
CA LEU A 238 3.62 -6.11 12.42
C LEU A 238 4.61 -7.20 12.85
N ASN A 239 4.09 -8.26 13.47
CA ASN A 239 4.90 -9.36 13.99
C ASN A 239 5.24 -10.38 12.92
N TYR A 240 6.38 -11.03 13.09
CA TYR A 240 6.76 -12.19 12.30
C TYR A 240 6.09 -13.46 12.81
N LYS A 241 5.90 -14.43 11.92
CA LYS A 241 5.44 -15.78 12.28
C LYS A 241 6.49 -16.50 13.16
N CYS A 242 7.76 -16.22 12.87
CA CYS A 242 8.90 -16.59 13.68
C CYS A 242 9.95 -15.48 13.57
N SER A 243 10.60 -15.13 14.67
CA SER A 243 11.69 -14.15 14.71
C SER A 243 13.03 -14.84 14.89
N PHE A 244 14.11 -14.20 14.45
CA PHE A 244 15.45 -14.63 14.87
C PHE A 244 15.63 -14.46 16.38
N PRO A 245 16.45 -15.27 17.04
CA PRO A 245 16.85 -15.07 18.44
C PRO A 245 17.34 -13.65 18.68
N SER A 246 16.96 -13.06 19.82
CA SER A 246 17.27 -11.67 20.15
C SER A 246 18.77 -11.41 20.24
N GLU A 247 19.52 -12.42 20.63
CA GLU A 247 20.97 -12.43 20.80
C GLU A 247 21.72 -12.22 19.48
N TRP A 248 21.10 -12.60 18.34
CA TRP A 248 21.68 -12.44 17.01
C TRP A 248 21.52 -11.02 16.44
N LEU A 249 20.57 -10.27 16.98
CA LEU A 249 20.18 -8.99 16.38
C LEU A 249 21.28 -7.93 16.47
N GLY A 250 21.72 -7.45 15.32
CA GLY A 250 22.76 -6.42 15.20
C GLY A 250 24.17 -6.98 15.16
N LEU A 251 24.36 -8.30 15.30
CA LEU A 251 25.65 -8.96 15.18
C LEU A 251 26.05 -9.15 13.71
N GLU A 252 27.34 -9.25 13.49
CA GLU A 252 27.93 -9.50 12.17
C GLU A 252 29.21 -10.32 12.26
N ASN A 253 29.52 -11.01 11.17
CA ASN A 253 30.76 -11.76 10.98
C ASN A 253 31.13 -12.68 12.16
N GLU A 254 32.34 -12.58 12.69
CA GLU A 254 32.84 -13.45 13.76
C GLU A 254 31.96 -13.48 15.02
N GLU A 255 31.38 -12.34 15.39
CA GLU A 255 30.49 -12.28 16.56
C GLU A 255 29.21 -13.06 16.29
N LEU A 256 28.61 -12.92 15.13
CA LEU A 256 27.42 -13.65 14.74
C LEU A 256 27.72 -15.17 14.59
N GLN A 257 28.85 -15.52 13.99
CA GLN A 257 29.27 -16.91 13.85
C GLN A 257 29.46 -17.60 15.21
N LYS A 258 30.09 -16.90 16.15
CA LYS A 258 30.28 -17.40 17.52
C LYS A 258 28.93 -17.60 18.23
N GLU A 259 28.02 -16.65 18.10
CA GLU A 259 26.71 -16.70 18.77
C GLU A 259 25.79 -17.77 18.17
N THR A 260 25.76 -17.86 16.83
CA THR A 260 24.89 -18.81 16.12
C THR A 260 25.49 -20.22 16.00
N GLY A 261 26.80 -20.36 16.08
CA GLY A 261 27.51 -21.60 15.71
C GLY A 261 27.57 -21.86 14.19
N LEU A 262 27.15 -20.91 13.35
CA LEU A 262 27.11 -21.02 11.89
C LEU A 262 28.35 -20.36 11.28
N VAL A 263 29.21 -21.15 10.67
CA VAL A 263 30.54 -20.70 10.18
C VAL A 263 30.48 -19.68 9.06
N SER A 264 29.39 -19.61 8.32
CA SER A 264 29.20 -18.67 7.20
C SER A 264 28.21 -17.55 7.52
N ALA A 265 27.76 -17.41 8.77
CA ALA A 265 26.87 -16.32 9.15
C ALA A 265 27.57 -14.97 8.97
N GLY A 266 26.94 -14.06 8.19
CA GLY A 266 27.53 -12.80 7.81
C GLY A 266 26.99 -11.60 8.56
N PHE A 267 25.66 -11.45 8.62
CA PHE A 267 25.01 -10.28 9.19
C PHE A 267 23.59 -10.60 9.65
N CYS A 268 23.21 -10.11 10.81
CA CYS A 268 21.82 -10.11 11.27
C CYS A 268 21.36 -8.68 11.55
N HIS A 269 20.38 -8.21 10.82
CA HIS A 269 19.89 -6.84 10.99
C HIS A 269 19.27 -6.64 12.38
N LYS A 270 19.58 -5.52 13.04
CA LYS A 270 19.07 -5.19 14.40
C LYS A 270 17.54 -5.19 14.52
N GLY A 271 16.82 -4.99 13.42
CA GLY A 271 15.37 -5.08 13.36
C GLY A 271 14.83 -6.47 13.05
N GLY A 272 15.69 -7.49 12.93
CA GLY A 272 15.33 -8.88 12.74
C GLY A 272 14.64 -9.21 11.41
N PHE A 273 14.73 -8.35 10.39
CA PHE A 273 14.06 -8.58 9.10
C PHE A 273 14.95 -9.25 8.05
N LEU A 274 16.24 -9.41 8.32
CA LEU A 274 17.21 -9.99 7.40
C LEU A 274 18.36 -10.63 8.17
N LEU A 275 18.72 -11.84 7.79
CA LEU A 275 19.97 -12.50 8.13
C LEU A 275 20.65 -12.97 6.86
N THR A 276 21.99 -12.95 6.81
CA THR A 276 22.77 -13.42 5.66
C THR A 276 23.74 -14.53 6.06
N THR A 277 23.92 -15.49 5.16
CA THR A 277 24.90 -16.57 5.29
C THR A 277 25.66 -16.80 3.99
N GLY A 278 26.83 -17.39 4.06
CA GLY A 278 27.62 -17.74 2.87
C GLY A 278 27.12 -19.01 2.17
N THR A 279 26.45 -19.93 2.89
CA THR A 279 25.96 -21.19 2.37
C THR A 279 24.47 -21.39 2.60
N LEU A 280 23.83 -22.18 1.73
CA LEU A 280 22.42 -22.56 1.90
C LEU A 280 22.22 -23.43 3.13
N GLU A 281 23.17 -24.30 3.45
CA GLU A 281 23.14 -25.16 4.60
C GLU A 281 23.02 -24.35 5.91
N ASP A 282 23.90 -23.34 6.08
CA ASP A 282 23.82 -22.45 7.24
C ASP A 282 22.55 -21.61 7.25
N ALA A 283 22.01 -21.22 6.07
CA ALA A 283 20.75 -20.51 5.97
C ALA A 283 19.58 -21.37 6.49
N VAL A 284 19.50 -22.62 6.11
CA VAL A 284 18.47 -23.55 6.60
C VAL A 284 18.64 -23.78 8.10
N LYS A 285 19.86 -24.04 8.58
CA LYS A 285 20.16 -24.21 10.01
C LYS A 285 19.75 -22.98 10.85
N ALA A 286 20.00 -21.78 10.33
CA ALA A 286 19.57 -20.55 11.02
C ALA A 286 18.04 -20.50 11.19
N CYS A 287 17.29 -20.91 10.17
CA CYS A 287 15.83 -21.01 10.27
C CYS A 287 15.41 -22.08 11.29
N GLU A 288 16.02 -23.26 11.27
CA GLU A 288 15.71 -24.36 12.18
C GLU A 288 15.97 -23.99 13.65
N ILE A 289 17.12 -23.37 13.95
CA ILE A 289 17.43 -22.86 15.29
C ILE A 289 16.37 -21.83 15.71
N SER A 290 16.06 -20.88 14.81
CA SER A 290 15.05 -19.86 15.10
C SER A 290 13.68 -20.49 15.39
N LEU A 291 13.25 -21.48 14.61
CA LEU A 291 11.98 -22.20 14.83
C LEU A 291 11.97 -22.99 16.14
N ALA A 292 13.09 -23.59 16.53
CA ALA A 292 13.21 -24.37 17.76
C ALA A 292 13.19 -23.47 19.03
N GLU A 293 13.79 -22.30 18.95
CA GLU A 293 13.90 -21.37 20.08
C GLU A 293 12.74 -20.38 20.18
N TYR A 294 12.03 -20.15 19.08
CA TYR A 294 10.94 -19.18 19.05
C TYR A 294 9.84 -19.53 20.04
N ARG A 295 9.52 -18.57 20.89
CA ARG A 295 8.36 -18.62 21.79
C ARG A 295 7.49 -17.42 21.48
N GLU A 296 6.26 -17.68 21.11
CA GLU A 296 5.29 -16.63 20.86
C GLU A 296 4.85 -16.00 22.17
N GLU A 297 5.14 -14.71 22.34
CA GLU A 297 4.60 -13.90 23.41
C GLU A 297 3.68 -12.82 22.79
N PRO A 298 2.43 -13.17 22.46
CA PRO A 298 1.51 -12.20 21.90
C PRO A 298 1.27 -11.05 22.89
N VAL A 299 1.18 -9.82 22.40
CA VAL A 299 0.92 -8.64 23.20
C VAL A 299 -0.42 -8.03 22.79
N LEU A 300 -1.26 -7.75 23.78
CA LEU A 300 -2.48 -6.96 23.62
C LEU A 300 -2.26 -5.62 24.32
N VAL A 301 -2.67 -4.54 23.67
CA VAL A 301 -2.70 -3.22 24.30
C VAL A 301 -4.14 -2.91 24.71
N ASN A 302 -4.34 -2.64 26.00
CA ASN A 302 -5.58 -2.12 26.57
C ASN A 302 -5.42 -0.61 26.73
N PHE A 303 -5.94 0.16 25.77
CA PHE A 303 -5.84 1.61 25.76
C PHE A 303 -7.10 2.24 26.37
N GLY A 304 -6.98 2.67 27.61
CA GLY A 304 -8.04 3.32 28.38
C GLY A 304 -9.13 2.41 28.93
N GLY A 305 -9.03 1.09 28.73
CA GLY A 305 -10.00 0.13 29.25
C GLY A 305 -9.64 -0.36 30.66
N GLY A 306 -10.63 -0.55 31.51
CA GLY A 306 -10.44 -1.11 32.86
C GLY A 306 -10.43 -2.65 32.87
N ALA A 307 -10.47 -3.24 34.07
CA ALA A 307 -10.45 -4.68 34.33
C ALA A 307 -11.53 -5.48 33.57
N ALA A 308 -12.65 -4.84 33.20
CA ALA A 308 -13.68 -5.49 32.38
C ALA A 308 -13.19 -5.77 30.96
N ALA A 309 -12.40 -4.88 30.38
CA ALA A 309 -11.76 -5.08 29.08
C ALA A 309 -10.72 -6.19 29.15
N ASP A 310 -9.87 -6.23 30.18
CA ASP A 310 -8.86 -7.30 30.37
C ASP A 310 -9.49 -8.68 30.42
N LYS A 311 -10.58 -8.81 31.16
CA LYS A 311 -11.31 -10.08 31.27
C LYS A 311 -11.84 -10.57 29.93
N LEU A 312 -12.21 -9.66 29.04
CA LEU A 312 -12.66 -9.99 27.69
C LEU A 312 -11.48 -10.26 26.75
N LEU A 313 -10.43 -9.45 26.83
CA LEU A 313 -9.20 -9.64 26.05
C LEU A 313 -8.54 -11.00 26.33
N GLY A 314 -8.47 -11.41 27.60
CA GLY A 314 -7.94 -12.71 27.99
C GLY A 314 -8.76 -13.92 27.52
N LYS A 315 -9.94 -13.70 26.90
CA LYS A 315 -10.77 -14.76 26.30
C LYS A 315 -10.65 -14.83 24.77
N LEU A 316 -9.87 -13.96 24.15
CA LEU A 316 -9.70 -13.98 22.70
C LEU A 316 -9.09 -15.32 22.24
N PRO A 317 -9.70 -15.98 21.24
CA PRO A 317 -9.16 -17.22 20.69
C PRO A 317 -7.71 -17.04 20.20
N GLY A 318 -6.82 -17.96 20.62
CA GLY A 318 -5.40 -17.92 20.24
C GLY A 318 -4.54 -16.88 20.99
N LEU A 319 -5.15 -16.04 21.85
CA LEU A 319 -4.44 -14.97 22.56
C LEU A 319 -4.59 -15.06 24.11
N GLN A 320 -4.96 -16.25 24.62
CA GLN A 320 -5.19 -16.45 26.06
C GLN A 320 -3.93 -16.27 26.90
N THR A 321 -2.75 -16.48 26.31
CA THR A 321 -1.43 -16.31 26.93
C THR A 321 -0.82 -14.92 26.66
N ALA A 322 -1.56 -14.05 25.96
CA ALA A 322 -1.06 -12.73 25.61
C ALA A 322 -0.81 -11.86 26.86
N ARG A 323 0.32 -11.16 26.83
CA ARG A 323 0.61 -10.12 27.82
C ARG A 323 -0.25 -8.89 27.51
N ILE A 324 -1.06 -8.46 28.47
CA ILE A 324 -1.87 -7.25 28.35
C ILE A 324 -1.06 -6.05 28.86
N ILE A 325 -0.83 -5.08 28.00
CA ILE A 325 -0.19 -3.82 28.33
C ILE A 325 -1.27 -2.76 28.52
N HIS A 326 -1.37 -2.23 29.72
CA HIS A 326 -2.26 -1.09 30.00
C HIS A 326 -1.59 0.20 29.54
N MET A 327 -2.33 1.01 28.82
CA MET A 327 -1.90 2.33 28.42
C MET A 327 -3.04 3.31 28.65
N ASP A 328 -2.70 4.39 29.32
CA ASP A 328 -3.50 5.60 29.35
C ASP A 328 -2.92 6.63 28.38
N TYR A 329 -3.59 7.75 28.24
CA TYR A 329 -3.02 8.85 27.45
C TYR A 329 -1.63 9.24 27.98
N ALA A 330 -0.71 9.50 27.07
CA ALA A 330 0.35 10.45 27.37
C ALA A 330 -0.31 11.80 27.74
N GLU A 331 0.30 12.53 28.65
CA GLU A 331 -0.18 13.81 29.15
C GLU A 331 -0.93 14.61 28.08
N LEU A 332 -2.16 14.97 28.38
CA LEU A 332 -2.92 15.89 27.54
C LEU A 332 -2.14 17.22 27.51
N PRO A 333 -2.02 17.87 26.36
CA PRO A 333 -1.52 19.24 26.32
C PRO A 333 -2.32 20.12 27.28
N GLU A 334 -1.68 21.12 27.87
CA GLU A 334 -2.43 22.15 28.62
C GLU A 334 -3.49 22.74 27.69
N LEU A 335 -4.74 22.53 28.03
CA LEU A 335 -5.87 22.97 27.23
C LEU A 335 -6.36 24.31 27.81
N GLU A 336 -6.15 25.38 27.07
CA GLU A 336 -6.72 26.67 27.43
C GLU A 336 -8.21 26.72 27.07
N LEU A 337 -9.03 27.15 28.03
CA LEU A 337 -10.46 27.36 27.83
C LEU A 337 -10.66 28.69 27.08
N HIS A 338 -11.20 28.59 25.87
CA HIS A 338 -11.57 29.76 25.07
C HIS A 338 -13.06 29.92 24.95
N GLY A 339 -13.55 31.17 24.97
CA GLY A 339 -14.94 31.52 24.71
C GLY A 339 -15.90 31.45 25.90
N SER A 340 -17.12 31.92 25.68
CA SER A 340 -18.17 32.06 26.71
C SER A 340 -18.74 30.72 27.19
N TYR A 341 -18.48 29.64 26.51
CA TYR A 341 -18.99 28.28 26.79
C TYR A 341 -17.90 27.31 27.28
N GLY A 342 -16.67 27.79 27.53
CA GLY A 342 -15.55 26.92 27.94
C GLY A 342 -15.11 25.93 26.86
N GLU A 343 -15.19 26.31 25.60
CA GLU A 343 -14.70 25.50 24.49
C GLU A 343 -13.18 25.37 24.54
N VAL A 344 -12.70 24.14 24.39
CA VAL A 344 -11.30 23.82 24.27
C VAL A 344 -10.97 23.70 22.79
N VAL A 345 -10.17 24.60 22.27
CA VAL A 345 -9.72 24.58 20.90
C VAL A 345 -8.26 24.14 20.87
N MET A 346 -8.01 22.97 20.29
CA MET A 346 -6.66 22.50 20.02
C MET A 346 -6.30 22.81 18.56
N GLU A 347 -5.13 23.41 18.35
CA GLU A 347 -4.63 23.67 17.01
C GLU A 347 -4.46 22.37 16.21
N LYS A 348 -4.80 22.40 14.92
CA LYS A 348 -4.78 21.22 14.04
C LYS A 348 -3.44 20.48 14.02
N GLN A 349 -2.33 21.21 14.16
CA GLN A 349 -0.98 20.63 14.19
C GLN A 349 -0.71 19.92 15.51
N GLU A 350 -1.11 20.50 16.62
CA GLU A 350 -0.99 19.91 17.97
C GLU A 350 -1.83 18.66 18.10
N TRP A 351 -3.07 18.70 17.60
CA TRP A 351 -3.93 17.53 17.52
C TRP A 351 -3.30 16.37 16.74
N LYS A 352 -2.73 16.66 15.57
CA LYS A 352 -2.03 15.65 14.76
C LYS A 352 -0.81 15.08 15.47
N ALA A 353 -0.05 15.93 16.15
CA ALA A 353 1.13 15.52 16.93
C ALA A 353 0.74 14.63 18.11
N PHE A 354 -0.32 15.00 18.82
CA PHE A 354 -0.88 14.21 19.91
C PHE A 354 -1.29 12.82 19.46
N VAL A 355 -2.15 12.70 18.44
CA VAL A 355 -2.57 11.40 17.90
C VAL A 355 -1.37 10.57 17.43
N LYS A 356 -0.42 11.19 16.73
CA LYS A 356 0.81 10.51 16.27
C LYS A 356 1.63 9.96 17.44
N THR A 357 1.71 10.69 18.53
CA THR A 357 2.44 10.27 19.74
C THR A 357 1.77 9.05 20.38
N GLN A 358 0.44 9.07 20.55
CA GLN A 358 -0.31 7.93 21.09
C GLN A 358 -0.09 6.68 20.23
N VAL A 359 -0.27 6.79 18.93
CA VAL A 359 -0.07 5.68 18.01
C VAL A 359 1.37 5.16 18.05
N LYS A 360 2.37 6.04 18.10
CA LYS A 360 3.78 5.64 18.20
C LYS A 360 4.06 4.86 19.49
N GLN A 361 3.49 5.26 20.61
CA GLN A 361 3.64 4.56 21.89
C GLN A 361 2.98 3.16 21.84
N ILE A 362 1.77 3.05 21.30
CA ILE A 362 1.09 1.78 21.12
C ILE A 362 1.93 0.82 20.26
N LEU A 363 2.40 1.30 19.10
CA LEU A 363 3.16 0.50 18.14
C LEU A 363 4.54 0.05 18.65
N LYS A 364 5.07 0.70 19.69
CA LYS A 364 6.32 0.28 20.34
C LYS A 364 6.23 -1.16 20.89
N TYR A 365 5.05 -1.56 21.31
CA TYR A 365 4.81 -2.90 21.85
C TYR A 365 4.48 -3.94 20.77
N LYS A 366 4.40 -3.56 19.49
CA LYS A 366 4.03 -4.44 18.37
C LYS A 366 2.79 -5.30 18.69
N PRO A 367 1.65 -4.72 19.09
CA PRO A 367 0.52 -5.49 19.58
C PRO A 367 -0.13 -6.32 18.47
N GLU A 368 -0.62 -7.52 18.85
CA GLU A 368 -1.50 -8.34 17.99
C GLU A 368 -2.88 -7.70 17.81
N ALA A 369 -3.36 -7.02 18.84
CA ALA A 369 -4.55 -6.20 18.77
C ALA A 369 -4.51 -5.09 19.82
N VAL A 370 -5.26 -4.03 19.56
CA VAL A 370 -5.41 -2.88 20.47
C VAL A 370 -6.88 -2.74 20.83
N TYR A 371 -7.19 -2.81 22.11
CA TYR A 371 -8.47 -2.36 22.62
C TYR A 371 -8.42 -0.85 22.81
N VAL A 372 -9.42 -0.15 22.30
CA VAL A 372 -9.60 1.29 22.51
C VAL A 372 -10.94 1.51 23.18
N ALA A 373 -10.92 2.11 24.37
CA ALA A 373 -12.14 2.42 25.10
C ALA A 373 -12.95 3.52 24.39
N ASP A 374 -14.26 3.40 24.41
CA ASP A 374 -15.22 4.29 23.72
C ASP A 374 -15.22 5.73 24.27
N HIS A 375 -14.94 5.88 25.57
CA HIS A 375 -14.89 7.18 26.25
C HIS A 375 -13.58 7.94 26.05
N MET A 376 -12.64 7.36 25.30
CA MET A 376 -11.33 7.99 25.13
C MET A 376 -11.42 9.23 24.23
N PHE A 377 -11.01 10.37 24.77
CA PHE A 377 -10.72 11.58 24.00
C PHE A 377 -9.75 11.22 22.87
N ALA A 378 -9.96 11.64 21.65
CA ALA A 378 -9.16 11.21 20.50
C ALA A 378 -9.21 9.69 20.17
N GLY A 379 -10.10 8.91 20.75
CA GLY A 379 -10.23 7.48 20.47
C GLY A 379 -10.42 7.20 18.97
N TYR A 380 -11.33 7.90 18.31
CA TYR A 380 -11.59 7.74 16.88
C TYR A 380 -10.37 8.02 15.98
N PRO A 381 -9.63 9.14 16.10
CA PRO A 381 -8.41 9.36 15.34
C PRO A 381 -7.31 8.33 15.58
N VAL A 382 -7.15 7.83 16.82
CA VAL A 382 -6.20 6.76 17.13
C VAL A 382 -6.63 5.46 16.46
N VAL A 383 -7.90 5.08 16.55
CA VAL A 383 -8.48 3.93 15.84
C VAL A 383 -8.21 4.02 14.34
N HIS A 384 -8.51 5.16 13.72
CA HIS A 384 -8.27 5.38 12.29
C HIS A 384 -6.80 5.23 11.91
N ALA A 385 -5.90 5.79 12.71
CA ALA A 385 -4.46 5.70 12.45
C ALA A 385 -3.89 4.28 12.63
N LEU A 386 -4.39 3.52 13.61
CA LEU A 386 -4.02 2.12 13.82
C LEU A 386 -4.53 1.23 12.66
N ARG A 387 -5.77 1.44 12.22
CA ARG A 387 -6.37 0.72 11.08
C ARG A 387 -5.59 0.94 9.78
N LYS A 388 -5.16 2.17 9.49
CA LYS A 388 -4.27 2.46 8.35
C LYS A 388 -2.93 1.70 8.38
N LYS A 389 -2.55 1.20 9.55
CA LYS A 389 -1.34 0.38 9.76
C LYS A 389 -1.66 -1.11 9.88
N HIS A 390 -2.90 -1.49 9.54
CA HIS A 390 -3.39 -2.87 9.62
C HIS A 390 -3.34 -3.50 11.02
N ILE A 391 -3.35 -2.68 12.06
CA ILE A 391 -3.44 -3.18 13.44
C ILE A 391 -4.91 -3.47 13.75
N PRO A 392 -5.26 -4.69 14.19
CA PRO A 392 -6.60 -5.01 14.65
C PRO A 392 -7.00 -4.14 15.84
N VAL A 393 -8.12 -3.44 15.72
CA VAL A 393 -8.67 -2.61 16.79
C VAL A 393 -9.94 -3.23 17.31
N LEU A 394 -10.04 -3.31 18.62
CA LEU A 394 -11.18 -3.86 19.37
C LEU A 394 -11.83 -2.73 20.18
N THR A 395 -13.12 -2.79 20.30
CA THR A 395 -13.89 -1.96 21.24
C THR A 395 -14.93 -2.82 21.95
N MET A 396 -15.50 -2.30 23.02
CA MET A 396 -16.53 -3.00 23.79
C MET A 396 -17.90 -2.42 23.45
N VAL A 397 -18.85 -3.29 23.19
CA VAL A 397 -20.25 -2.92 23.05
C VAL A 397 -21.08 -3.69 24.07
N GLU A 398 -22.17 -3.10 24.54
CA GLU A 398 -23.16 -3.77 25.39
C GLU A 398 -24.38 -4.14 24.54
N LYS A 399 -24.71 -5.42 24.53
CA LYS A 399 -25.91 -5.95 23.87
C LYS A 399 -26.60 -6.94 24.78
N ASP A 400 -27.89 -6.74 25.02
CA ASP A 400 -28.73 -7.59 25.86
C ASP A 400 -28.15 -7.81 27.28
N GLY A 401 -27.55 -6.76 27.87
CA GLY A 401 -26.89 -6.81 29.18
C GLY A 401 -25.54 -7.54 29.20
N GLN A 402 -25.03 -7.95 28.05
CA GLN A 402 -23.74 -8.57 27.93
C GLN A 402 -22.71 -7.64 27.27
N LYS A 403 -21.49 -7.60 27.82
CA LYS A 403 -20.38 -6.86 27.25
C LYS A 403 -19.62 -7.76 26.25
N LEU A 404 -19.52 -7.31 25.01
CA LEU A 404 -18.93 -8.05 23.91
C LEU A 404 -17.76 -7.23 23.34
N LEU A 405 -16.65 -7.91 22.98
CA LEU A 405 -15.61 -7.32 22.17
C LEU A 405 -16.03 -7.36 20.69
N VAL A 406 -15.91 -6.23 20.04
CA VAL A 406 -16.16 -6.09 18.60
C VAL A 406 -14.89 -5.64 17.92
N LYS A 407 -14.45 -6.39 16.91
CA LYS A 407 -13.36 -5.97 16.02
C LYS A 407 -13.91 -4.89 15.09
N ILE A 408 -13.26 -3.74 15.09
CA ILE A 408 -13.58 -2.66 14.16
C ILE A 408 -13.04 -3.08 12.78
N PRO A 409 -13.87 -3.17 11.74
CA PRO A 409 -13.43 -3.60 10.42
C PRO A 409 -12.27 -2.74 9.91
N SER A 410 -11.26 -3.35 9.28
CA SER A 410 -10.24 -2.60 8.53
C SER A 410 -10.97 -1.81 7.44
N GLY A 411 -10.72 -0.51 7.35
CA GLY A 411 -11.27 0.30 6.27
C GLY A 411 -10.67 -0.13 4.94
N SER A 412 -11.52 -0.22 3.95
CA SER A 412 -11.14 -0.21 2.53
C SER A 412 -10.40 1.07 2.18
#